data_3aa5d8051f6025a3ea289892c922c895
#
_entry.id   3aa5d8051f6025a3ea289892c922c895
#
_cell.length_a   1.000
_cell.length_b   1.000
_cell.length_c   1.000
_cell.angle_alpha   90.00
_cell.angle_beta   90.00
_cell.angle_gamma   90.00
#
_symmetry.space_group_name_H-M   'P 1'
#
loop_
_entity.id
_entity.type
_entity.pdbx_description
1 polymer ?
#
loop_
_entity_poly.entity_id
_entity_poly.type
_entity_poly.pdbx_seq_one_letter_code
_entity_poly.pdbx_strand_id
1 'polypeptide(L)'
;MNLRVRSLQVFLVFAAIVFSICARADAHFVWVYSEDGKVKVVFGEGLEPDQAQFLGGLGNMKAFTYHDGKYKAVELQKQVDGDEGWFEVSQKKLAQSLEISCPYGVFGRGDKTMFLDYSARYLSCSPSETNVASGIPSKNLALDLVPKFVDGQLSLTAFFQGKPVKGVEIQLESVDVDSSAETQLTGDTGVVTLQSSTRYVVRAKYSLAESGEVDGQEFSERRFYCTLVLDVNSSSGNKDLLGSQAVPRSSKDGKTKEFTVKQVDSKFEDFPKGMTSFGATVIDNCIYVIGGKSGRAHSYAKSYQNRNVYKLKLDGSNNGWQVAGENLGLQGLAIVGHAGRVYRIGGLEARNEEGETHDLHSVSDFLSFDPSSREWVELPSLPEGRSSFDACLSDNQIYVVGGWTMAGENESRWATDMLKFDLNHPEKEWVRIESPFKTRALSVRPHQGKLVVIGGIEQKGGPTNSVHIFDLKKSQWSLGPEVPTSDGLKAFGCSSVPVGDDLLVSTYGGGIFRLVKDCSDWEKVYQLDEGRFFHQMLSVGESRFALIGGSHMEHGSQMEVAVFEIGHSDTESAAQ
;
A
#
# COMPACT_ATOMS: atom_id res chain seq x y z
N MET A 1 14.24 -57.55 12.69
CA MET A 1 12.88 -57.08 12.42
C MET A 1 12.72 -55.64 12.97
N ASN A 2 13.56 -54.68 12.52
CA ASN A 2 13.54 -53.28 13.01
C ASN A 2 14.15 -52.29 12.00
N LEU A 3 13.86 -52.47 10.69
CA LEU A 3 14.34 -51.53 9.65
C LEU A 3 13.27 -51.02 8.68
N ARG A 4 11.98 -51.35 8.90
CA ARG A 4 10.88 -50.92 7.98
C ARG A 4 9.96 -49.85 8.57
N VAL A 5 10.17 -49.38 9.80
CA VAL A 5 9.27 -48.38 10.43
C VAL A 5 9.80 -46.94 10.36
N ARG A 6 11.10 -46.73 10.08
CA ARG A 6 11.71 -45.40 10.00
C ARG A 6 11.55 -44.67 8.64
N SER A 7 11.25 -45.42 7.56
CA SER A 7 11.07 -44.80 6.23
C SER A 7 9.65 -44.25 5.99
N LEU A 8 8.66 -44.65 6.75
CA LEU A 8 7.28 -44.17 6.59
C LEU A 8 6.99 -42.86 7.33
N GLN A 9 7.73 -42.57 8.40
CA GLN A 9 7.58 -41.31 9.14
C GLN A 9 8.30 -40.13 8.48
N VAL A 10 9.36 -40.36 7.73
CA VAL A 10 10.06 -39.30 6.97
C VAL A 10 9.26 -38.86 5.74
N PHE A 11 8.51 -39.77 5.10
CA PHE A 11 7.67 -39.43 3.95
C PHE A 11 6.39 -38.66 4.34
N LEU A 12 5.85 -38.87 5.56
CA LEU A 12 4.69 -38.13 6.06
C LEU A 12 5.04 -36.72 6.54
N VAL A 13 6.28 -36.50 7.00
CA VAL A 13 6.75 -35.16 7.39
C VAL A 13 7.10 -34.31 6.16
N PHE A 14 7.64 -34.90 5.07
CA PHE A 14 7.89 -34.18 3.83
C PHE A 14 6.60 -33.83 3.06
N ALA A 15 5.57 -34.68 3.11
CA ALA A 15 4.26 -34.37 2.53
C ALA A 15 3.49 -33.29 3.30
N ALA A 16 3.74 -33.13 4.62
CA ALA A 16 3.10 -32.09 5.45
C ALA A 16 3.76 -30.71 5.27
N ILE A 17 5.04 -30.63 4.90
CA ILE A 17 5.75 -29.34 4.70
C ILE A 17 5.44 -28.73 3.32
N VAL A 18 5.14 -29.53 2.31
CA VAL A 18 4.77 -29.02 0.97
C VAL A 18 3.33 -28.50 0.93
N PHE A 19 2.47 -28.85 1.90
CA PHE A 19 1.04 -28.48 1.91
C PHE A 19 0.69 -27.22 2.72
N SER A 20 1.66 -26.56 3.38
CA SER A 20 1.38 -25.35 4.19
C SER A 20 1.57 -24.00 3.45
N ILE A 21 1.95 -24.00 2.16
CA ILE A 21 2.29 -22.78 1.42
C ILE A 21 1.16 -22.32 0.46
N CYS A 22 0.09 -23.09 0.28
CA CYS A 22 -0.95 -22.82 -0.73
C CYS A 22 -2.22 -22.11 -0.24
N ALA A 23 -2.13 -21.16 0.69
CA ALA A 23 -3.32 -20.47 1.23
C ALA A 23 -3.54 -19.03 0.69
N ARG A 24 -2.95 -18.64 -0.47
CA ARG A 24 -3.09 -17.27 -1.01
C ARG A 24 -3.18 -17.14 -2.53
N ALA A 25 -3.66 -18.13 -3.25
CA ALA A 25 -3.75 -18.06 -4.72
C ALA A 25 -4.93 -17.24 -5.27
N ASP A 26 -5.79 -16.66 -4.43
CA ASP A 26 -6.90 -15.81 -4.89
C ASP A 26 -6.47 -14.37 -5.27
N ALA A 27 -5.22 -13.99 -5.05
CA ALA A 27 -4.72 -12.65 -5.29
C ALA A 27 -3.67 -12.55 -6.43
N HIS A 28 -3.19 -13.67 -6.98
CA HIS A 28 -2.17 -13.67 -8.02
C HIS A 28 -2.78 -13.78 -9.41
N PHE A 29 -2.24 -12.99 -10.34
CA PHE A 29 -2.64 -12.94 -11.75
C PHE A 29 -1.41 -13.14 -12.64
N VAL A 30 -1.63 -13.62 -13.85
CA VAL A 30 -0.60 -13.56 -14.90
C VAL A 30 -0.66 -12.18 -15.53
N TRP A 31 0.46 -11.44 -15.51
CA TRP A 31 0.60 -10.13 -16.14
C TRP A 31 1.60 -10.17 -17.27
N VAL A 32 1.36 -9.38 -18.30
CA VAL A 32 2.28 -9.19 -19.43
C VAL A 32 2.46 -7.71 -19.67
N TYR A 33 3.69 -7.23 -19.65
CA TYR A 33 3.99 -5.82 -19.89
C TYR A 33 5.36 -5.62 -20.52
N SER A 34 5.61 -4.42 -21.03
CA SER A 34 6.92 -4.04 -21.56
C SER A 34 7.62 -3.08 -20.61
N GLU A 35 8.90 -3.38 -20.34
CA GLU A 35 9.79 -2.58 -19.52
C GLU A 35 11.20 -2.66 -20.09
N ASP A 36 11.91 -1.53 -20.19
CA ASP A 36 13.28 -1.41 -20.71
C ASP A 36 13.54 -2.13 -22.06
N GLY A 37 12.52 -2.13 -22.93
CA GLY A 37 12.59 -2.77 -24.24
C GLY A 37 12.48 -4.30 -24.21
N LYS A 38 12.11 -4.89 -23.08
CA LYS A 38 11.82 -6.32 -22.91
C LYS A 38 10.34 -6.51 -22.59
N VAL A 39 9.78 -7.65 -22.96
CA VAL A 39 8.45 -8.05 -22.50
C VAL A 39 8.60 -9.08 -21.41
N LYS A 40 8.06 -8.75 -20.24
CA LYS A 40 8.03 -9.60 -19.06
C LYS A 40 6.66 -10.26 -18.91
N VAL A 41 6.64 -11.49 -18.43
CA VAL A 41 5.44 -12.20 -17.98
C VAL A 41 5.66 -12.57 -16.53
N VAL A 42 4.86 -12.01 -15.64
CA VAL A 42 4.99 -12.21 -14.19
C VAL A 42 3.71 -12.87 -13.63
N PHE A 43 3.84 -13.51 -12.48
CA PHE A 43 2.72 -14.04 -11.72
C PHE A 43 2.75 -13.41 -10.33
N GLY A 44 1.84 -12.47 -10.09
CA GLY A 44 1.84 -11.67 -8.87
C GLY A 44 0.53 -10.90 -8.69
N GLU A 45 0.45 -10.13 -7.63
CA GLU A 45 -0.71 -9.27 -7.33
C GLU A 45 -0.79 -8.05 -8.27
N GLY A 46 0.34 -7.65 -8.89
CA GLY A 46 0.47 -6.54 -9.83
C GLY A 46 1.54 -6.83 -10.89
N LEU A 47 2.16 -5.76 -11.42
CA LEU A 47 3.21 -5.87 -12.46
C LEU A 47 4.57 -6.29 -11.92
N GLU A 48 4.74 -6.39 -10.60
CA GLU A 48 5.99 -6.82 -9.99
C GLU A 48 6.09 -8.35 -9.99
N PRO A 49 7.28 -8.93 -10.24
CA PRO A 49 7.52 -10.37 -10.07
C PRO A 49 7.30 -10.79 -8.62
N ASP A 50 6.75 -11.99 -8.41
CA ASP A 50 6.68 -12.62 -7.11
C ASP A 50 7.68 -13.78 -7.01
N GLN A 51 7.68 -14.49 -5.91
CA GLN A 51 8.66 -15.54 -5.63
C GLN A 51 8.69 -16.60 -6.74
N ALA A 52 9.90 -16.93 -7.20
CA ALA A 52 10.15 -17.85 -8.30
C ALA A 52 9.52 -19.24 -8.14
N GLN A 53 9.21 -19.65 -6.89
CA GLN A 53 8.53 -20.91 -6.59
C GLN A 53 7.08 -20.94 -7.13
N PHE A 54 6.39 -19.80 -7.20
CA PHE A 54 5.01 -19.72 -7.71
C PHE A 54 4.93 -19.94 -9.23
N LEU A 55 6.02 -19.74 -9.96
CA LEU A 55 6.06 -20.02 -11.39
C LEU A 55 5.90 -21.49 -11.74
N GLY A 56 6.07 -22.41 -10.76
CA GLY A 56 5.88 -23.85 -10.97
C GLY A 56 4.46 -24.22 -11.40
N GLY A 57 3.43 -23.46 -10.96
CA GLY A 57 2.04 -23.66 -11.35
C GLY A 57 1.70 -23.23 -12.79
N LEU A 58 2.60 -22.49 -13.46
CA LEU A 58 2.40 -21.98 -14.82
C LEU A 58 2.90 -22.93 -15.93
N GLY A 59 3.15 -24.19 -15.63
CA GLY A 59 3.75 -25.15 -16.56
C GLY A 59 2.98 -25.36 -17.89
N ASN A 60 1.69 -25.06 -17.91
CA ASN A 60 0.83 -25.17 -19.10
C ASN A 60 0.68 -23.85 -19.88
N MET A 61 1.46 -22.83 -19.52
CA MET A 61 1.39 -21.50 -20.13
C MET A 61 1.82 -21.54 -21.60
N LYS A 62 1.04 -20.87 -22.47
CA LYS A 62 1.32 -20.69 -23.89
C LYS A 62 1.32 -19.20 -24.22
N ALA A 63 2.31 -18.77 -24.99
CA ALA A 63 2.46 -17.40 -25.43
C ALA A 63 2.27 -17.25 -26.94
N PHE A 64 1.60 -16.19 -27.36
CA PHE A 64 1.32 -15.91 -28.76
C PHE A 64 1.51 -14.42 -29.04
N THR A 65 2.13 -14.11 -30.19
CA THR A 65 2.17 -12.74 -30.73
C THR A 65 1.27 -12.66 -31.97
N TYR A 66 0.67 -11.48 -32.19
CA TYR A 66 -0.14 -11.21 -33.37
C TYR A 66 0.62 -10.26 -34.30
N HIS A 67 0.82 -10.68 -35.53
CA HIS A 67 1.50 -9.91 -36.57
C HIS A 67 0.91 -10.23 -37.95
N ASP A 68 0.61 -9.19 -38.76
CA ASP A 68 0.09 -9.30 -40.11
C ASP A 68 -1.13 -10.23 -40.26
N GLY A 69 -2.07 -10.13 -39.33
CA GLY A 69 -3.31 -10.92 -39.36
C GLY A 69 -3.15 -12.37 -38.87
N LYS A 70 -1.99 -12.75 -38.33
CA LYS A 70 -1.70 -14.14 -37.90
C LYS A 70 -1.15 -14.20 -36.50
N TYR A 71 -1.57 -15.21 -35.74
CA TYR A 71 -0.97 -15.59 -34.48
C TYR A 71 0.24 -16.48 -34.69
N LYS A 72 1.31 -16.21 -33.94
CA LYS A 72 2.52 -17.01 -33.92
C LYS A 72 2.88 -17.35 -32.47
N ALA A 73 3.12 -18.61 -32.18
CA ALA A 73 3.61 -19.02 -30.86
C ALA A 73 5.02 -18.45 -30.61
N VAL A 74 5.26 -18.05 -29.36
CA VAL A 74 6.56 -17.52 -28.89
C VAL A 74 7.03 -18.34 -27.70
N GLU A 75 8.35 -18.51 -27.61
CA GLU A 75 8.98 -19.15 -26.47
C GLU A 75 9.23 -18.13 -25.37
N LEU A 76 8.99 -18.55 -24.14
CA LEU A 76 9.25 -17.81 -22.92
C LEU A 76 10.48 -18.39 -22.22
N GLN A 77 11.39 -17.52 -21.78
CA GLN A 77 12.56 -17.90 -21.02
C GLN A 77 12.37 -17.53 -19.56
N LYS A 78 12.44 -18.51 -18.67
CA LYS A 78 12.38 -18.28 -17.24
C LYS A 78 13.63 -17.52 -16.78
N GLN A 79 13.41 -16.45 -16.01
CA GLN A 79 14.43 -15.67 -15.34
C GLN A 79 14.21 -15.78 -13.82
N VAL A 80 15.29 -15.68 -13.06
CA VAL A 80 15.25 -15.66 -11.59
C VAL A 80 16.33 -14.69 -11.11
N ASP A 81 15.96 -13.78 -10.22
CA ASP A 81 16.89 -12.89 -9.55
C ASP A 81 16.56 -12.92 -8.05
N GLY A 82 17.50 -13.37 -7.23
CA GLY A 82 17.24 -13.68 -5.82
C GLY A 82 16.10 -14.67 -5.64
N ASP A 83 15.07 -14.28 -4.90
CA ASP A 83 13.85 -15.07 -4.68
C ASP A 83 12.76 -14.81 -5.72
N GLU A 84 12.90 -13.80 -6.56
CA GLU A 84 11.91 -13.41 -7.56
C GLU A 84 12.05 -14.20 -8.86
N GLY A 85 10.93 -14.34 -9.58
CA GLY A 85 10.93 -15.04 -10.85
C GLY A 85 9.91 -14.53 -11.84
N TRP A 86 10.31 -14.50 -13.13
CA TRP A 86 9.44 -14.10 -14.24
C TRP A 86 9.83 -14.87 -15.51
N PHE A 87 9.09 -14.62 -16.58
CA PHE A 87 9.48 -15.07 -17.91
C PHE A 87 9.72 -13.87 -18.81
N GLU A 88 10.68 -14.00 -19.72
CA GLU A 88 10.96 -13.02 -20.78
C GLU A 88 10.71 -13.64 -22.15
N VAL A 89 10.31 -12.80 -23.10
CA VAL A 89 10.17 -13.20 -24.50
C VAL A 89 11.53 -13.18 -25.18
N SER A 90 11.90 -14.31 -25.82
CA SER A 90 13.21 -14.51 -26.48
C SER A 90 13.45 -13.67 -27.73
N GLN A 91 12.52 -12.84 -28.19
CA GLN A 91 12.60 -12.15 -29.47
C GLN A 91 13.13 -10.72 -29.36
N LYS A 92 14.13 -10.37 -30.17
CA LYS A 92 14.76 -9.03 -30.27
C LYS A 92 13.86 -7.94 -30.86
N LYS A 93 12.71 -8.26 -31.41
CA LYS A 93 11.75 -7.32 -31.99
C LYS A 93 10.42 -7.50 -31.29
N LEU A 94 10.10 -6.57 -30.41
CA LEU A 94 8.82 -6.53 -29.70
C LEU A 94 7.66 -6.49 -30.70
N ALA A 95 6.79 -7.45 -30.59
CA ALA A 95 5.49 -7.42 -31.24
C ALA A 95 4.63 -6.34 -30.57
N GLN A 96 3.74 -5.71 -31.33
CA GLN A 96 2.76 -4.77 -30.81
C GLN A 96 1.75 -5.42 -29.84
N SER A 97 1.75 -6.77 -29.77
CA SER A 97 0.90 -7.52 -28.86
C SER A 97 1.54 -8.83 -28.43
N LEU A 98 1.32 -9.21 -27.18
CA LEU A 98 1.60 -10.53 -26.63
C LEU A 98 0.40 -11.03 -25.85
N GLU A 99 0.02 -12.28 -26.06
CA GLU A 99 -1.08 -12.97 -25.40
C GLU A 99 -0.57 -14.20 -24.66
N ILE A 100 -1.05 -14.40 -23.43
CA ILE A 100 -0.74 -15.56 -22.61
C ILE A 100 -2.03 -16.29 -22.28
N SER A 101 -2.06 -17.59 -22.52
CA SER A 101 -3.10 -18.50 -22.08
C SER A 101 -2.51 -19.49 -21.10
N CYS A 102 -3.06 -19.59 -19.89
CA CYS A 102 -2.55 -20.43 -18.82
C CYS A 102 -3.71 -21.12 -18.08
N PRO A 103 -4.17 -22.30 -18.53
CA PRO A 103 -5.02 -23.14 -17.70
C PRO A 103 -4.22 -23.64 -16.51
N TYR A 104 -4.48 -23.03 -15.34
CA TYR A 104 -3.69 -23.26 -14.12
C TYR A 104 -4.00 -24.60 -13.46
N GLY A 105 -5.28 -25.02 -13.48
CA GLY A 105 -5.74 -26.27 -12.89
C GLY A 105 -6.70 -26.08 -11.73
N VAL A 106 -6.93 -27.17 -10.98
CA VAL A 106 -7.85 -27.18 -9.84
C VAL A 106 -7.18 -26.65 -8.58
N PHE A 107 -7.82 -25.69 -7.95
CA PHE A 107 -7.37 -25.05 -6.72
C PHE A 107 -8.47 -25.07 -5.64
N GLY A 108 -8.06 -25.22 -4.36
CA GLY A 108 -8.95 -25.20 -3.22
C GLY A 108 -8.85 -26.43 -2.33
N ARG A 109 -9.72 -26.52 -1.31
CA ARG A 109 -9.78 -27.65 -0.36
C ARG A 109 -11.22 -28.05 -0.06
N GLY A 110 -11.45 -29.36 0.09
CA GLY A 110 -12.76 -29.93 0.44
C GLY A 110 -13.81 -29.56 -0.59
N ASP A 111 -14.98 -29.12 -0.15
CA ASP A 111 -16.13 -28.81 -1.00
C ASP A 111 -15.99 -27.48 -1.78
N LYS A 112 -14.89 -26.74 -1.57
CA LYS A 112 -14.61 -25.45 -2.23
C LYS A 112 -13.40 -25.57 -3.16
N THR A 113 -13.57 -26.34 -4.22
CA THR A 113 -12.57 -26.49 -5.28
C THR A 113 -13.02 -25.74 -6.53
N MET A 114 -12.08 -25.07 -7.20
CA MET A 114 -12.34 -24.32 -8.42
C MET A 114 -11.27 -24.59 -9.46
N PHE A 115 -11.67 -24.64 -10.71
CA PHE A 115 -10.73 -24.65 -11.82
C PHE A 115 -10.37 -23.23 -12.21
N LEU A 116 -9.07 -22.89 -12.20
CA LEU A 116 -8.55 -21.58 -12.53
C LEU A 116 -7.97 -21.55 -13.95
N ASP A 117 -8.34 -20.53 -14.72
CA ASP A 117 -7.82 -20.27 -16.05
C ASP A 117 -7.39 -18.80 -16.16
N TYR A 118 -6.13 -18.57 -16.45
CA TYR A 118 -5.57 -17.22 -16.59
C TYR A 118 -5.35 -16.88 -18.07
N SER A 119 -5.81 -15.70 -18.45
CA SER A 119 -5.54 -15.06 -19.71
C SER A 119 -4.79 -13.74 -19.43
N ALA A 120 -3.80 -13.39 -20.23
CA ALA A 120 -3.14 -12.09 -20.11
C ALA A 120 -2.85 -11.53 -21.51
N ARG A 121 -2.97 -10.21 -21.65
CA ARG A 121 -2.75 -9.52 -22.93
C ARG A 121 -1.96 -8.24 -22.72
N TYR A 122 -0.92 -8.05 -23.51
CA TYR A 122 -0.21 -6.79 -23.65
C TYR A 122 -0.45 -6.23 -25.04
N LEU A 123 -0.75 -4.93 -25.09
CA LEU A 123 -0.92 -4.18 -26.34
C LEU A 123 -0.16 -2.86 -26.25
N SER A 124 0.50 -2.49 -27.36
CA SER A 124 1.06 -1.16 -27.56
C SER A 124 0.43 -0.56 -28.80
N CYS A 125 -0.27 0.56 -28.67
CA CYS A 125 -0.96 1.20 -29.79
C CYS A 125 -0.89 2.73 -29.72
N SER A 126 -1.15 3.38 -30.85
CA SER A 126 -1.42 4.82 -30.92
C SER A 126 -2.92 5.09 -30.89
N PRO A 127 -3.42 6.17 -30.27
CA PRO A 127 -4.84 6.52 -30.27
C PRO A 127 -5.43 6.73 -31.68
N SER A 128 -4.58 7.07 -32.65
CA SER A 128 -4.95 7.25 -34.07
C SER A 128 -4.89 5.95 -34.89
N GLU A 129 -4.22 4.92 -34.38
CA GLU A 129 -4.14 3.61 -35.01
C GLU A 129 -5.27 2.74 -34.45
N THR A 130 -6.42 2.73 -35.10
CA THR A 130 -7.41 1.66 -34.96
C THR A 130 -6.80 0.36 -35.51
N ASN A 131 -5.76 -0.12 -34.85
CA ASN A 131 -5.02 -1.26 -35.34
C ASN A 131 -5.86 -2.53 -35.16
N VAL A 132 -5.91 -3.33 -36.22
CA VAL A 132 -6.68 -4.57 -36.34
C VAL A 132 -6.45 -5.54 -35.18
N ALA A 133 -5.27 -5.49 -34.53
CA ALA A 133 -4.95 -6.35 -33.38
C ALA A 133 -5.66 -5.94 -32.09
N SER A 134 -5.95 -4.65 -31.88
CA SER A 134 -6.58 -4.17 -30.64
C SER A 134 -8.11 -4.32 -30.63
N GLY A 135 -8.76 -4.39 -31.78
CA GLY A 135 -10.22 -4.41 -31.94
C GLY A 135 -10.83 -5.80 -32.20
N ILE A 136 -10.04 -6.89 -32.19
CA ILE A 136 -10.50 -8.25 -32.48
C ILE A 136 -10.30 -9.14 -31.24
N PRO A 137 -11.34 -9.91 -30.83
CA PRO A 137 -11.18 -10.88 -29.74
C PRO A 137 -10.17 -11.96 -30.12
N SER A 138 -9.33 -12.32 -29.14
CA SER A 138 -8.33 -13.38 -29.32
C SER A 138 -9.00 -14.74 -29.46
N LYS A 139 -8.42 -15.59 -30.31
CA LYS A 139 -8.79 -17.01 -30.42
C LYS A 139 -8.05 -17.90 -29.41
N ASN A 140 -7.03 -17.35 -28.75
CA ASN A 140 -6.16 -18.09 -27.85
C ASN A 140 -6.56 -17.93 -26.39
N LEU A 141 -7.35 -16.88 -26.06
CA LEU A 141 -7.74 -16.54 -24.69
C LEU A 141 -9.16 -17.00 -24.40
N ALA A 142 -9.36 -17.63 -23.21
CA ALA A 142 -10.68 -18.04 -22.76
C ALA A 142 -11.53 -16.81 -22.38
N LEU A 143 -10.97 -15.90 -21.61
CA LEU A 143 -11.52 -14.57 -21.29
C LEU A 143 -10.59 -13.52 -21.91
N ASP A 144 -11.14 -12.53 -22.62
CA ASP A 144 -10.39 -11.48 -23.29
C ASP A 144 -11.04 -10.11 -23.06
N LEU A 145 -10.20 -9.08 -22.93
CA LEU A 145 -10.61 -7.68 -22.88
C LEU A 145 -10.15 -6.98 -24.16
N VAL A 146 -11.11 -6.56 -24.96
CA VAL A 146 -10.85 -5.92 -26.26
C VAL A 146 -11.01 -4.42 -26.13
N PRO A 147 -9.92 -3.64 -26.25
CA PRO A 147 -9.95 -2.19 -26.16
C PRO A 147 -10.40 -1.55 -27.47
N LYS A 148 -11.13 -0.44 -27.35
CA LYS A 148 -11.49 0.44 -28.46
C LYS A 148 -11.51 1.89 -28.00
N PHE A 149 -10.87 2.78 -28.73
CA PHE A 149 -10.97 4.22 -28.48
C PHE A 149 -12.20 4.79 -29.18
N VAL A 150 -13.04 5.50 -28.42
CA VAL A 150 -14.22 6.21 -28.91
C VAL A 150 -14.17 7.62 -28.33
N ASP A 151 -14.10 8.63 -29.20
CA ASP A 151 -14.04 10.06 -28.81
C ASP A 151 -12.94 10.38 -27.76
N GLY A 152 -11.78 9.70 -27.87
CA GLY A 152 -10.64 9.87 -26.97
C GLY A 152 -10.74 9.10 -25.64
N GLN A 153 -11.82 8.39 -25.40
CA GLN A 153 -12.00 7.53 -24.24
C GLN A 153 -11.77 6.06 -24.60
N LEU A 154 -11.14 5.31 -23.69
CA LEU A 154 -10.95 3.88 -23.83
C LEU A 154 -12.24 3.15 -23.43
N SER A 155 -12.76 2.35 -24.33
CA SER A 155 -13.87 1.41 -24.09
C SER A 155 -13.31 -0.02 -24.12
N LEU A 156 -13.66 -0.84 -23.12
CA LEU A 156 -13.30 -2.25 -23.05
C LEU A 156 -14.54 -3.12 -23.24
N THR A 157 -14.46 -4.08 -24.15
CA THR A 157 -15.49 -5.11 -24.30
C THR A 157 -14.94 -6.44 -23.82
N ALA A 158 -15.66 -7.10 -22.91
CA ALA A 158 -15.32 -8.43 -22.43
C ALA A 158 -15.85 -9.52 -23.37
N PHE A 159 -14.98 -10.45 -23.74
CA PHE A 159 -15.31 -11.62 -24.56
C PHE A 159 -14.98 -12.91 -23.81
N PHE A 160 -15.89 -13.84 -23.81
CA PHE A 160 -15.67 -15.20 -23.35
C PHE A 160 -15.79 -16.17 -24.52
N GLN A 161 -14.72 -16.94 -24.77
CA GLN A 161 -14.62 -17.83 -25.93
C GLN A 161 -15.00 -17.13 -27.26
N GLY A 162 -14.52 -15.90 -27.45
CA GLY A 162 -14.72 -15.09 -28.65
C GLY A 162 -16.10 -14.47 -28.81
N LYS A 163 -16.99 -14.56 -27.83
CA LYS A 163 -18.32 -13.94 -27.83
C LYS A 163 -18.41 -12.88 -26.72
N PRO A 164 -19.05 -11.73 -26.99
CA PRO A 164 -19.29 -10.74 -25.93
C PRO A 164 -20.02 -11.36 -24.74
N VAL A 165 -19.58 -11.04 -23.53
CA VAL A 165 -20.14 -11.58 -22.29
C VAL A 165 -20.42 -10.49 -21.28
N LYS A 166 -21.52 -10.62 -20.53
CA LYS A 166 -21.92 -9.74 -19.43
C LYS A 166 -21.57 -10.35 -18.07
N GLY A 167 -21.56 -9.49 -17.04
CA GLY A 167 -21.33 -9.92 -15.67
C GLY A 167 -19.85 -10.21 -15.37
N VAL A 168 -18.93 -9.70 -16.17
CA VAL A 168 -17.49 -9.72 -15.90
C VAL A 168 -17.16 -8.60 -14.93
N GLU A 169 -16.53 -8.94 -13.82
CA GLU A 169 -15.96 -7.97 -12.89
C GLU A 169 -14.67 -7.42 -13.50
N ILE A 170 -14.65 -6.12 -13.83
CA ILE A 170 -13.49 -5.43 -14.39
C ILE A 170 -12.97 -4.44 -13.35
N GLN A 171 -11.68 -4.51 -13.03
CA GLN A 171 -11.00 -3.59 -12.15
C GLN A 171 -9.86 -2.93 -12.92
N LEU A 172 -9.86 -1.59 -12.94
CA LEU A 172 -8.77 -0.80 -13.48
C LEU A 172 -7.72 -0.61 -12.39
N GLU A 173 -6.48 -0.99 -12.68
CA GLU A 173 -5.31 -0.67 -11.88
C GLU A 173 -4.57 0.44 -12.60
N SER A 174 -4.64 1.66 -12.09
CA SER A 174 -4.00 2.81 -12.73
C SER A 174 -2.51 2.85 -12.40
N VAL A 175 -1.67 3.01 -13.41
CA VAL A 175 -0.23 3.29 -13.26
C VAL A 175 0.04 4.81 -13.27
N ASP A 176 -0.85 5.62 -13.87
CA ASP A 176 -0.58 7.04 -14.14
C ASP A 176 -1.69 8.03 -13.76
N VAL A 177 -2.83 7.59 -13.24
CA VAL A 177 -3.96 8.50 -12.95
C VAL A 177 -4.61 8.18 -11.61
N ASP A 178 -4.90 9.23 -10.85
CA ASP A 178 -5.69 9.33 -9.63
C ASP A 178 -7.11 8.72 -9.72
N SER A 179 -7.23 7.44 -10.06
CA SER A 179 -8.51 6.76 -9.98
C SER A 179 -8.40 5.57 -9.02
N SER A 180 -9.20 5.59 -7.97
CA SER A 180 -9.52 4.39 -7.20
C SER A 180 -9.82 3.25 -8.18
N ALA A 181 -9.25 2.06 -7.93
CA ALA A 181 -9.55 0.86 -8.70
C ALA A 181 -11.07 0.61 -8.65
N GLU A 182 -11.79 1.16 -9.62
CA GLU A 182 -13.24 1.09 -9.70
C GLU A 182 -13.61 -0.27 -10.28
N THR A 183 -14.20 -1.13 -9.45
CA THR A 183 -14.73 -2.38 -9.96
C THR A 183 -16.03 -2.09 -10.69
N GLN A 184 -16.04 -2.27 -11.99
CA GLN A 184 -17.23 -2.13 -12.82
C GLN A 184 -17.70 -3.52 -13.27
N LEU A 185 -19.01 -3.74 -13.22
CA LEU A 185 -19.62 -4.90 -13.84
C LEU A 185 -19.99 -4.56 -15.28
N THR A 186 -19.57 -5.42 -16.22
CA THR A 186 -20.04 -5.28 -17.60
C THR A 186 -21.55 -5.46 -17.65
N GLY A 187 -22.25 -4.44 -18.13
CA GLY A 187 -23.68 -4.50 -18.38
C GLY A 187 -24.06 -5.42 -19.55
N ASP A 188 -25.28 -5.29 -20.07
CA ASP A 188 -25.79 -6.15 -21.15
C ASP A 188 -24.96 -6.13 -22.45
N THR A 189 -24.19 -5.07 -22.67
CA THR A 189 -23.28 -4.92 -23.82
C THR A 189 -21.88 -5.47 -23.56
N GLY A 190 -21.55 -5.82 -22.31
CA GLY A 190 -20.19 -6.23 -21.92
C GLY A 190 -19.14 -5.10 -21.97
N VAL A 191 -19.56 -3.83 -22.01
CA VAL A 191 -18.67 -2.67 -22.24
C VAL A 191 -18.50 -1.84 -20.97
N VAL A 192 -17.25 -1.41 -20.74
CA VAL A 192 -16.85 -0.44 -19.71
C VAL A 192 -16.05 0.68 -20.37
N THR A 193 -16.27 1.93 -19.98
CA THR A 193 -15.54 3.09 -20.51
C THR A 193 -14.62 3.66 -19.44
N LEU A 194 -13.35 3.90 -19.78
CA LEU A 194 -12.30 4.36 -18.90
C LEU A 194 -11.82 5.77 -19.28
N GLN A 195 -11.30 6.50 -18.29
CA GLN A 195 -10.68 7.81 -18.52
C GLN A 195 -9.37 7.69 -19.29
N SER A 196 -8.91 8.81 -19.87
CA SER A 196 -7.70 8.86 -20.68
C SER A 196 -6.43 8.65 -19.84
N SER A 197 -5.52 7.75 -20.29
CA SER A 197 -4.24 7.44 -19.68
C SER A 197 -3.20 7.05 -20.74
N THR A 198 -1.91 7.14 -20.40
CA THR A 198 -0.80 6.65 -21.25
C THR A 198 -0.55 5.15 -21.08
N ARG A 199 -0.91 4.58 -19.95
CA ARG A 199 -0.88 3.13 -19.69
C ARG A 199 -2.14 2.74 -18.92
N TYR A 200 -2.78 1.68 -19.36
CA TYR A 200 -3.90 1.05 -18.67
C TYR A 200 -3.47 -0.34 -18.16
N VAL A 201 -3.71 -0.60 -16.88
CA VAL A 201 -3.51 -1.90 -16.26
C VAL A 201 -4.87 -2.36 -15.75
N VAL A 202 -5.39 -3.42 -16.34
CA VAL A 202 -6.76 -3.88 -16.10
C VAL A 202 -6.76 -5.35 -15.74
N ARG A 203 -7.53 -5.72 -14.75
CA ARG A 203 -7.85 -7.11 -14.45
C ARG A 203 -9.34 -7.38 -14.54
N ALA A 204 -9.69 -8.58 -14.97
CA ALA A 204 -11.07 -9.02 -15.08
C ALA A 204 -11.24 -10.41 -14.48
N LYS A 205 -12.42 -10.68 -13.93
CA LYS A 205 -12.83 -11.96 -13.39
C LYS A 205 -14.20 -12.34 -13.92
N TYR A 206 -14.30 -13.58 -14.36
CA TYR A 206 -15.57 -14.19 -14.78
C TYR A 206 -15.71 -15.57 -14.17
N SER A 207 -16.82 -15.84 -13.49
CA SER A 207 -17.09 -17.10 -12.80
C SER A 207 -18.26 -17.82 -13.43
N LEU A 208 -18.11 -19.14 -13.60
CA LEU A 208 -19.17 -20.04 -14.02
C LEU A 208 -19.43 -21.07 -12.93
N ALA A 209 -20.69 -21.20 -12.51
CA ALA A 209 -21.13 -22.27 -11.60
C ALA A 209 -21.21 -23.60 -12.39
N GLU A 210 -20.05 -24.13 -12.75
CA GLU A 210 -19.88 -25.35 -13.53
C GLU A 210 -18.94 -26.29 -12.77
N SER A 211 -19.43 -27.49 -12.43
CA SER A 211 -18.62 -28.53 -11.80
C SER A 211 -18.05 -29.48 -12.86
N GLY A 212 -16.93 -30.09 -12.56
CA GLY A 212 -16.26 -31.01 -13.44
C GLY A 212 -15.06 -31.68 -12.80
N GLU A 213 -14.25 -32.36 -13.62
CA GLU A 213 -13.04 -33.05 -13.23
C GLU A 213 -11.93 -32.76 -14.26
N VAL A 214 -10.72 -32.45 -13.79
CA VAL A 214 -9.52 -32.29 -14.62
C VAL A 214 -8.35 -32.98 -13.91
N ASP A 215 -7.66 -33.87 -14.63
CA ASP A 215 -6.51 -34.64 -14.14
C ASP A 215 -6.79 -35.41 -12.84
N GLY A 216 -8.02 -35.93 -12.69
CA GLY A 216 -8.48 -36.68 -11.50
C GLY A 216 -8.82 -35.79 -10.29
N GLN A 217 -8.94 -34.49 -10.47
CA GLN A 217 -9.34 -33.55 -9.44
C GLN A 217 -10.69 -32.92 -9.76
N GLU A 218 -11.64 -33.08 -8.84
CA GLU A 218 -12.98 -32.49 -8.96
C GLU A 218 -12.99 -31.02 -8.59
N PHE A 219 -13.82 -30.22 -9.26
CA PHE A 219 -14.09 -28.82 -8.94
C PHE A 219 -15.58 -28.51 -9.02
N SER A 220 -16.01 -27.51 -8.25
CA SER A 220 -17.41 -27.06 -8.18
C SER A 220 -17.69 -25.76 -8.92
N GLU A 221 -16.63 -25.03 -9.34
CA GLU A 221 -16.71 -23.73 -10.01
C GLU A 221 -15.55 -23.59 -10.99
N ARG A 222 -15.76 -22.88 -12.10
CA ARG A 222 -14.68 -22.42 -12.98
C ARG A 222 -14.53 -20.92 -12.89
N ARG A 223 -13.30 -20.46 -12.68
CA ARG A 223 -12.95 -19.03 -12.64
C ARG A 223 -11.96 -18.70 -13.74
N PHE A 224 -12.31 -17.68 -14.50
CA PHE A 224 -11.49 -17.14 -15.56
C PHE A 224 -11.00 -15.76 -15.13
N TYR A 225 -9.70 -15.57 -15.17
CA TYR A 225 -9.06 -14.30 -14.93
C TYR A 225 -8.43 -13.79 -16.21
N CYS A 226 -8.57 -12.50 -16.48
CA CYS A 226 -7.91 -11.84 -17.60
C CYS A 226 -7.25 -10.56 -17.15
N THR A 227 -6.00 -10.37 -17.56
CA THR A 227 -5.29 -9.09 -17.39
C THR A 227 -5.03 -8.46 -18.75
N LEU A 228 -5.11 -7.13 -18.80
CA LEU A 228 -4.75 -6.33 -19.97
C LEU A 228 -3.82 -5.21 -19.53
N VAL A 229 -2.64 -5.15 -20.12
CA VAL A 229 -1.76 -3.98 -20.07
C VAL A 229 -1.75 -3.34 -21.45
N LEU A 230 -2.15 -2.08 -21.53
CA LEU A 230 -2.26 -1.32 -22.76
C LEU A 230 -1.42 -0.05 -22.67
N ASP A 231 -0.33 0.02 -23.44
CA ASP A 231 0.49 1.21 -23.60
C ASP A 231 -0.02 2.05 -24.79
N VAL A 232 -0.34 3.31 -24.51
CA VAL A 232 -0.83 4.27 -25.49
C VAL A 232 0.31 5.20 -25.88
N ASN A 233 0.90 4.98 -27.05
CA ASN A 233 1.98 5.79 -27.58
C ASN A 233 1.42 7.04 -28.28
N SER A 234 1.80 8.25 -27.83
CA SER A 234 1.61 9.45 -28.62
C SER A 234 2.45 9.33 -29.91
N SER A 235 1.80 9.41 -31.07
CA SER A 235 2.46 9.35 -32.37
C SER A 235 3.67 10.30 -32.41
N SER A 236 4.85 9.75 -32.74
CA SER A 236 6.08 10.49 -32.95
C SER A 236 5.98 11.40 -34.18
N GLY A 237 5.52 12.62 -33.98
CA GLY A 237 5.39 13.65 -35.00
C GLY A 237 5.22 15.02 -34.36
N ASN A 238 6.21 15.51 -33.75
CA ASN A 238 6.61 16.88 -33.44
C ASN A 238 7.22 16.98 -32.02
N LYS A 239 8.53 16.85 -31.94
CA LYS A 239 9.29 17.14 -30.74
C LYS A 239 9.34 18.65 -30.38
N ASP A 240 8.65 19.51 -31.11
CA ASP A 240 8.77 20.96 -30.98
C ASP A 240 7.48 21.70 -30.56
N LEU A 241 6.44 21.02 -30.06
CA LEU A 241 5.18 21.70 -29.66
C LEU A 241 4.68 21.38 -28.23
N LEU A 242 5.51 20.81 -27.36
CA LEU A 242 5.29 20.86 -25.91
C LEU A 242 6.20 21.92 -25.28
N GLY A 243 6.18 23.11 -25.87
CA GLY A 243 6.47 24.33 -25.16
C GLY A 243 5.40 24.46 -24.08
N SER A 244 5.82 24.39 -22.84
CA SER A 244 5.05 24.72 -21.66
C SER A 244 4.26 26.02 -21.91
N GLN A 245 3.01 25.96 -22.27
CA GLN A 245 2.10 27.09 -22.05
C GLN A 245 1.73 27.08 -20.58
N ALA A 246 2.65 27.62 -19.77
CA ALA A 246 2.30 28.20 -18.50
C ALA A 246 1.20 29.23 -18.76
N VAL A 247 0.01 28.99 -18.28
CA VAL A 247 -1.03 30.01 -18.16
C VAL A 247 -0.39 31.15 -17.36
N PRO A 248 -0.34 32.40 -17.86
CA PRO A 248 0.25 33.50 -17.14
C PRO A 248 -0.59 33.76 -15.89
N ARG A 249 -0.09 33.33 -14.73
CA ARG A 249 -0.56 33.85 -13.45
C ARG A 249 -0.16 35.31 -13.40
N SER A 250 -1.13 36.19 -13.27
CA SER A 250 -0.92 37.62 -13.06
C SER A 250 0.07 37.82 -11.90
N SER A 251 1.24 38.33 -12.23
CA SER A 251 2.22 38.78 -11.26
C SER A 251 1.63 39.90 -10.41
N LYS A 252 1.33 39.57 -9.14
CA LYS A 252 1.40 40.58 -8.08
C LYS A 252 2.67 40.29 -7.30
N ASP A 253 3.52 41.31 -7.23
CA ASP A 253 4.79 41.31 -6.55
C ASP A 253 4.75 40.63 -5.18
N GLY A 254 5.38 39.47 -5.07
CA GLY A 254 5.70 38.78 -3.85
C GLY A 254 6.83 37.80 -4.15
N LYS A 255 8.02 38.04 -3.62
CA LYS A 255 9.14 37.09 -3.66
C LYS A 255 8.63 35.73 -3.18
N THR A 256 8.50 34.77 -4.06
CA THR A 256 8.19 33.38 -3.70
C THR A 256 9.46 32.77 -3.16
N LYS A 257 9.46 32.41 -1.87
CA LYS A 257 10.55 31.62 -1.27
C LYS A 257 10.43 30.19 -1.77
N GLU A 258 11.51 29.65 -2.32
CA GLU A 258 11.59 28.25 -2.70
C GLU A 258 11.70 27.38 -1.45
N PHE A 259 10.81 26.38 -1.33
CA PHE A 259 10.82 25.41 -0.24
C PHE A 259 11.77 24.26 -0.60
N THR A 260 12.72 23.98 0.27
CA THR A 260 13.69 22.89 0.05
C THR A 260 13.73 21.94 1.24
N VAL A 261 13.95 20.66 0.96
CA VAL A 261 14.22 19.63 1.96
C VAL A 261 15.53 18.97 1.60
N LYS A 262 16.39 18.79 2.57
CA LYS A 262 17.65 18.04 2.40
C LYS A 262 17.88 17.11 3.58
N GLN A 263 18.37 15.92 3.31
CA GLN A 263 18.88 15.04 4.36
C GLN A 263 20.18 15.62 4.91
N VAL A 264 20.35 15.58 6.21
CA VAL A 264 21.55 16.02 6.90
C VAL A 264 22.18 14.85 7.64
N ASP A 265 23.50 14.90 7.84
CA ASP A 265 24.21 13.85 8.57
C ASP A 265 23.62 13.70 9.97
N SER A 266 23.05 12.54 10.24
CA SER A 266 22.56 12.19 11.56
C SER A 266 23.74 11.76 12.43
N LYS A 267 23.81 12.29 13.66
CA LYS A 267 24.74 11.83 14.68
C LYS A 267 24.13 10.79 15.60
N PHE A 268 22.87 10.44 15.39
CA PHE A 268 22.15 9.49 16.23
C PHE A 268 22.51 8.05 15.83
N GLU A 269 22.60 7.20 16.83
CA GLU A 269 22.72 5.76 16.59
C GLU A 269 21.43 5.21 15.99
N ASP A 270 21.57 4.18 15.19
CA ASP A 270 20.45 3.43 14.64
C ASP A 270 19.50 2.96 15.73
N PHE A 271 18.22 2.82 15.39
CA PHE A 271 17.23 2.31 16.31
C PHE A 271 17.61 0.88 16.75
N PRO A 272 17.56 0.55 18.05
CA PRO A 272 18.19 -0.67 18.60
C PRO A 272 17.67 -1.98 18.02
N LYS A 273 16.50 -1.95 17.37
CA LYS A 273 15.86 -3.13 16.81
C LYS A 273 14.97 -2.73 15.63
N GLY A 274 15.09 -3.45 14.54
CA GLY A 274 14.18 -3.27 13.42
C GLY A 274 12.72 -3.53 13.83
N MET A 275 11.90 -2.49 13.82
CA MET A 275 10.50 -2.53 14.24
C MET A 275 9.60 -1.71 13.33
N THR A 276 8.34 -2.13 13.28
CA THR A 276 7.23 -1.45 12.60
C THR A 276 6.06 -1.25 13.55
N SER A 277 5.12 -0.39 13.18
CA SER A 277 3.84 -0.22 13.89
C SER A 277 3.98 0.17 15.36
N PHE A 278 5.03 0.91 15.69
CA PHE A 278 5.26 1.53 17.00
C PHE A 278 4.68 2.95 17.03
N GLY A 279 4.45 3.48 18.23
CA GLY A 279 4.18 4.89 18.44
C GLY A 279 5.47 5.66 18.77
N ALA A 280 5.60 6.89 18.26
CA ALA A 280 6.71 7.78 18.58
C ALA A 280 6.25 9.23 18.79
N THR A 281 6.91 9.94 19.72
CA THR A 281 6.64 11.36 19.98
C THR A 281 7.88 12.07 20.50
N VAL A 282 7.88 13.40 20.45
CA VAL A 282 8.94 14.26 20.99
C VAL A 282 8.40 15.07 22.16
N ILE A 283 9.03 14.96 23.31
CA ILE A 283 8.80 15.81 24.48
C ILE A 283 10.17 16.14 25.14
N ASP A 284 10.29 17.34 25.72
CA ASP A 284 11.46 17.77 26.48
C ASP A 284 12.78 17.46 25.77
N ASN A 285 12.84 17.79 24.47
CA ASN A 285 14.00 17.57 23.59
C ASN A 285 14.47 16.09 23.54
N CYS A 286 13.55 15.15 23.68
CA CYS A 286 13.79 13.72 23.57
C CYS A 286 12.73 13.03 22.71
N ILE A 287 13.16 12.11 21.85
CA ILE A 287 12.26 11.17 21.18
C ILE A 287 11.93 10.03 22.15
N TYR A 288 10.67 9.67 22.25
CA TYR A 288 10.19 8.48 22.92
C TYR A 288 9.51 7.53 21.93
N VAL A 289 9.82 6.23 22.02
CA VAL A 289 9.24 5.16 21.21
C VAL A 289 8.66 4.10 22.11
N ILE A 290 7.40 3.71 21.87
CA ILE A 290 6.69 2.70 22.65
C ILE A 290 6.03 1.70 21.72
N GLY A 291 6.06 0.41 22.11
CA GLY A 291 5.45 -0.67 21.36
C GLY A 291 6.19 -0.99 20.08
N GLY A 292 5.46 -1.49 19.09
CA GLY A 292 6.00 -1.97 17.84
C GLY A 292 6.21 -3.47 17.80
N LYS A 293 6.45 -3.96 16.62
CA LYS A 293 6.63 -5.36 16.30
C LYS A 293 7.92 -5.56 15.52
N SER A 294 8.68 -6.58 15.86
CA SER A 294 9.80 -7.12 15.08
C SER A 294 9.41 -8.46 14.43
N GLY A 295 10.30 -9.02 13.61
CA GLY A 295 10.10 -10.29 12.93
C GLY A 295 9.38 -10.14 11.57
N ARG A 296 9.04 -11.28 10.96
CA ARG A 296 8.50 -11.34 9.61
C ARG A 296 7.12 -10.69 9.49
N ALA A 297 6.79 -10.18 8.30
CA ALA A 297 5.45 -9.72 7.98
C ALA A 297 4.42 -10.83 8.27
N HIS A 298 3.23 -10.44 8.75
CA HIS A 298 2.12 -11.35 9.09
C HIS A 298 2.41 -12.47 10.10
N SER A 299 3.54 -12.39 10.80
CA SER A 299 3.86 -13.28 11.90
C SER A 299 3.65 -12.55 13.22
N TYR A 300 2.82 -13.08 14.12
CA TYR A 300 2.43 -12.43 15.37
C TYR A 300 2.62 -13.38 16.53
N ALA A 301 3.31 -12.92 17.57
CA ALA A 301 3.48 -13.60 18.84
C ALA A 301 3.86 -12.57 19.92
N LYS A 302 3.68 -12.92 21.19
CA LYS A 302 4.12 -12.10 22.34
C LYS A 302 5.59 -11.70 22.25
N SER A 303 6.46 -12.65 21.84
CA SER A 303 7.91 -12.46 21.74
C SER A 303 8.33 -11.42 20.68
N TYR A 304 7.49 -11.14 19.70
CA TYR A 304 7.78 -10.16 18.65
C TYR A 304 7.41 -8.73 19.05
N GLN A 305 6.55 -8.55 20.04
CA GLN A 305 6.09 -7.25 20.47
C GLN A 305 7.07 -6.61 21.46
N ASN A 306 7.43 -5.35 21.22
CA ASN A 306 8.34 -4.60 22.06
C ASN A 306 7.65 -4.13 23.35
N ARG A 307 8.34 -4.35 24.48
CA ARG A 307 7.88 -3.92 25.81
C ARG A 307 8.64 -2.69 26.32
N ASN A 308 9.79 -2.36 25.74
CA ASN A 308 10.60 -1.25 26.21
C ASN A 308 10.01 0.09 25.79
N VAL A 309 10.13 1.08 26.65
CA VAL A 309 10.03 2.49 26.34
C VAL A 309 11.42 2.99 26.00
N TYR A 310 11.68 3.24 24.72
CA TYR A 310 12.96 3.79 24.28
C TYR A 310 12.94 5.31 24.32
N LYS A 311 14.12 5.89 24.64
CA LYS A 311 14.35 7.34 24.68
C LYS A 311 15.65 7.68 23.95
N LEU A 312 15.63 8.72 23.11
CA LEU A 312 16.81 9.30 22.47
C LEU A 312 16.82 10.81 22.72
N LYS A 313 17.96 11.34 23.21
CA LYS A 313 18.13 12.78 23.42
C LYS A 313 18.51 13.49 22.12
N LEU A 314 17.91 14.64 21.88
CA LEU A 314 18.13 15.46 20.68
C LEU A 314 19.22 16.53 20.83
N ASP A 315 19.74 16.74 22.08
CA ASP A 315 20.75 17.76 22.38
C ASP A 315 22.19 17.34 22.03
N GLY A 316 22.37 16.10 21.53
CA GLY A 316 23.70 15.56 21.21
C GLY A 316 24.55 15.18 22.43
N SER A 317 24.04 15.33 23.65
CA SER A 317 24.75 14.91 24.88
C SER A 317 24.91 13.41 25.00
N ASN A 318 24.04 12.64 24.37
CA ASN A 318 24.11 11.19 24.21
C ASN A 318 23.41 10.81 22.90
N ASN A 319 24.14 10.23 21.96
CA ASN A 319 23.64 9.88 20.63
C ASN A 319 22.94 8.50 20.60
N GLY A 320 23.00 7.74 21.72
CA GLY A 320 22.44 6.39 21.79
C GLY A 320 21.08 6.32 22.44
N TRP A 321 20.35 5.26 22.09
CA TRP A 321 19.05 4.94 22.66
C TRP A 321 19.18 4.39 24.08
N GLN A 322 18.27 4.78 24.96
CA GLN A 322 18.16 4.35 26.34
C GLN A 322 16.80 3.71 26.61
N VAL A 323 16.73 2.71 27.48
CA VAL A 323 15.47 2.19 28.00
C VAL A 323 15.02 3.08 29.16
N ALA A 324 13.94 3.79 28.99
CA ALA A 324 13.37 4.71 29.98
C ALA A 324 12.30 4.04 30.88
N GLY A 325 11.78 2.87 30.48
CA GLY A 325 10.75 2.11 31.20
C GLY A 325 10.27 0.92 30.39
N GLU A 326 9.24 0.26 30.90
CA GLU A 326 8.59 -0.88 30.25
C GLU A 326 7.08 -0.72 30.25
N ASN A 327 6.40 -1.38 29.33
CA ASN A 327 4.93 -1.47 29.23
C ASN A 327 4.50 -2.80 28.61
N LEU A 328 3.20 -3.00 28.45
CA LEU A 328 2.65 -4.12 27.69
C LEU A 328 3.19 -4.09 26.25
N GLY A 329 3.58 -5.25 25.73
CA GLY A 329 3.99 -5.41 24.33
C GLY A 329 2.78 -5.21 23.41
N LEU A 330 2.80 -4.15 22.63
CA LEU A 330 1.70 -3.78 21.72
C LEU A 330 2.26 -3.31 20.39
N GLN A 331 1.47 -3.42 19.32
CA GLN A 331 1.75 -2.84 18.03
C GLN A 331 0.51 -2.08 17.50
N GLY A 332 0.68 -1.21 16.49
CA GLY A 332 -0.44 -0.47 15.92
C GLY A 332 -1.19 0.40 16.95
N LEU A 333 -0.46 0.89 17.95
CA LEU A 333 -0.88 1.87 18.94
C LEU A 333 -0.51 3.27 18.45
N ALA A 334 -1.07 4.29 19.09
CA ALA A 334 -0.58 5.66 18.95
C ALA A 334 -0.03 6.17 20.29
N ILE A 335 0.93 7.11 20.21
CA ILE A 335 1.37 7.89 21.37
C ILE A 335 1.36 9.38 21.04
N VAL A 336 1.05 10.17 22.05
CA VAL A 336 0.99 11.63 21.98
C VAL A 336 1.81 12.21 23.12
N GLY A 337 2.68 13.17 22.81
CA GLY A 337 3.45 13.92 23.82
C GLY A 337 2.72 15.20 24.21
N HIS A 338 2.58 15.47 25.52
CA HIS A 338 2.02 16.71 26.01
C HIS A 338 2.47 17.01 27.44
N ALA A 339 2.85 18.24 27.71
CA ALA A 339 3.19 18.76 29.04
C ALA A 339 4.17 17.83 29.82
N GLY A 340 5.28 17.41 29.16
CA GLY A 340 6.29 16.55 29.75
C GLY A 340 5.87 15.10 29.96
N ARG A 341 4.74 14.66 29.47
CA ARG A 341 4.20 13.29 29.59
C ARG A 341 3.98 12.65 28.23
N VAL A 342 4.09 11.32 28.18
CA VAL A 342 3.77 10.51 27.00
C VAL A 342 2.45 9.77 27.24
N TYR A 343 1.48 9.96 26.38
CA TYR A 343 0.19 9.30 26.42
C TYR A 343 0.17 8.12 25.45
N ARG A 344 -0.01 6.89 25.95
CA ARG A 344 -0.14 5.67 25.17
C ARG A 344 -1.62 5.33 25.00
N ILE A 345 -2.06 5.08 23.79
CA ILE A 345 -3.46 4.89 23.44
C ILE A 345 -3.62 3.57 22.69
N GLY A 346 -4.48 2.67 23.16
CA GLY A 346 -4.88 1.44 22.50
C GLY A 346 -3.71 0.56 22.03
N GLY A 347 -3.89 -0.13 20.94
CA GLY A 347 -2.94 -1.01 20.28
C GLY A 347 -3.44 -2.44 20.12
N LEU A 348 -2.65 -3.27 19.46
CA LEU A 348 -2.89 -4.70 19.23
C LEU A 348 -1.95 -5.53 20.10
N GLU A 349 -2.51 -6.38 20.94
CA GLU A 349 -1.83 -7.39 21.73
C GLU A 349 -1.87 -8.74 20.98
N ALA A 350 -0.73 -9.41 20.83
CA ALA A 350 -0.67 -10.82 20.48
C ALA A 350 -0.58 -11.63 21.76
N ARG A 351 -1.49 -12.58 21.96
CA ARG A 351 -1.58 -13.43 23.16
C ARG A 351 -1.04 -14.85 22.95
N ASN A 352 -0.78 -15.22 21.69
CA ASN A 352 -0.20 -16.49 21.29
C ASN A 352 1.33 -16.50 21.48
N GLU A 353 1.88 -17.69 21.67
CA GLU A 353 3.32 -17.92 21.57
C GLU A 353 3.74 -18.11 20.11
N GLU A 354 5.04 -18.12 19.85
CA GLU A 354 5.59 -18.32 18.51
C GLU A 354 5.23 -19.70 17.96
N GLY A 355 4.68 -19.73 16.72
CA GLY A 355 4.25 -20.97 16.05
C GLY A 355 2.84 -21.43 16.40
N GLU A 356 2.15 -20.78 17.33
CA GLU A 356 0.75 -21.04 17.63
C GLU A 356 -0.19 -20.25 16.68
N THR A 357 -1.47 -20.63 16.67
CA THR A 357 -2.53 -19.86 15.99
C THR A 357 -2.58 -18.44 16.54
N HIS A 358 -2.70 -17.46 15.67
CA HIS A 358 -2.73 -16.05 16.07
C HIS A 358 -3.93 -15.76 16.98
N ASP A 359 -3.67 -15.24 18.16
CA ASP A 359 -4.67 -14.73 19.12
C ASP A 359 -4.43 -13.23 19.33
N LEU A 360 -5.13 -12.41 18.54
CA LEU A 360 -4.89 -10.98 18.38
C LEU A 360 -6.04 -10.16 18.98
N HIS A 361 -5.74 -9.27 19.92
CA HIS A 361 -6.72 -8.45 20.60
C HIS A 361 -6.36 -6.97 20.57
N SER A 362 -7.29 -6.14 20.12
CA SER A 362 -7.18 -4.69 20.28
C SER A 362 -7.50 -4.32 21.72
N VAL A 363 -6.61 -3.57 22.38
CA VAL A 363 -6.81 -3.09 23.76
C VAL A 363 -7.43 -1.69 23.78
N SER A 364 -8.14 -1.37 24.87
CA SER A 364 -8.77 -0.06 25.10
C SER A 364 -7.98 0.85 26.03
N ASP A 365 -6.84 0.40 26.53
CA ASP A 365 -6.07 1.13 27.54
C ASP A 365 -5.65 2.50 27.06
N PHE A 366 -5.79 3.49 27.94
CA PHE A 366 -5.25 4.81 27.79
C PHE A 366 -4.43 5.18 29.02
N LEU A 367 -3.14 5.37 28.84
CA LEU A 367 -2.17 5.53 29.91
C LEU A 367 -1.30 6.76 29.70
N SER A 368 -0.93 7.42 30.79
CA SER A 368 0.05 8.51 30.81
C SER A 368 1.34 8.05 31.49
N PHE A 369 2.46 8.19 30.80
CA PHE A 369 3.82 7.89 31.30
C PHE A 369 4.52 9.18 31.70
N ASP A 370 5.09 9.20 32.90
CA ASP A 370 5.97 10.27 33.37
C ASP A 370 7.43 9.80 33.24
N PRO A 371 8.21 10.40 32.31
CA PRO A 371 9.60 9.97 32.12
C PRO A 371 10.53 10.26 33.30
N SER A 372 10.16 11.18 34.21
CA SER A 372 10.97 11.56 35.35
C SER A 372 10.85 10.56 36.50
N SER A 373 9.64 10.11 36.83
CA SER A 373 9.36 9.09 37.83
C SER A 373 9.35 7.67 37.26
N ARG A 374 9.22 7.52 35.94
CA ARG A 374 9.00 6.26 35.19
C ARG A 374 7.70 5.56 35.55
N GLU A 375 6.73 6.30 36.03
CA GLU A 375 5.43 5.78 36.47
C GLU A 375 4.40 5.90 35.35
N TRP A 376 3.48 4.94 35.30
CA TRP A 376 2.32 4.93 34.46
C TRP A 376 1.06 5.25 35.30
N VAL A 377 0.20 6.10 34.75
CA VAL A 377 -1.10 6.45 35.33
C VAL A 377 -2.18 6.07 34.33
N GLU A 378 -3.18 5.33 34.79
CA GLU A 378 -4.37 5.00 34.00
C GLU A 378 -5.29 6.20 33.86
N LEU A 379 -5.85 6.36 32.67
CA LEU A 379 -6.84 7.37 32.30
C LEU A 379 -8.10 6.66 31.77
N PRO A 380 -9.24 7.34 31.61
CA PRO A 380 -10.45 6.74 31.05
C PRO A 380 -10.20 6.04 29.73
N SER A 381 -10.39 4.72 29.71
CA SER A 381 -10.12 3.86 28.55
C SER A 381 -10.94 4.26 27.33
N LEU A 382 -10.48 3.89 26.14
CA LEU A 382 -11.28 3.99 24.90
C LEU A 382 -12.60 3.24 25.08
N PRO A 383 -13.70 3.69 24.45
CA PRO A 383 -15.01 3.01 24.54
C PRO A 383 -15.02 1.57 24.05
N GLU A 384 -14.00 1.19 23.25
CA GLU A 384 -13.73 -0.17 22.77
C GLU A 384 -12.26 -0.32 22.39
N GLY A 385 -11.74 -1.56 22.39
CA GLY A 385 -10.38 -1.82 21.97
C GLY A 385 -10.15 -1.37 20.53
N ARG A 386 -9.02 -0.68 20.28
CA ARG A 386 -8.71 -0.11 18.96
C ARG A 386 -7.23 -0.25 18.64
N SER A 387 -6.91 -0.61 17.38
CA SER A 387 -5.54 -0.74 16.87
C SER A 387 -5.44 -0.27 15.41
N SER A 388 -4.23 -0.09 14.91
CA SER A 388 -3.93 0.37 13.55
C SER A 388 -4.62 1.70 13.18
N PHE A 389 -4.75 2.57 14.14
CA PHE A 389 -5.22 3.95 14.04
C PHE A 389 -4.04 4.92 14.19
N ASP A 390 -4.27 6.20 14.02
CA ASP A 390 -3.33 7.24 14.44
C ASP A 390 -4.02 8.24 15.39
N ALA A 391 -3.22 9.01 16.13
CA ALA A 391 -3.71 10.03 17.05
C ALA A 391 -2.87 11.30 16.98
N CYS A 392 -3.50 12.42 17.24
CA CYS A 392 -2.82 13.71 17.33
C CYS A 392 -3.40 14.58 18.45
N LEU A 393 -2.64 15.61 18.81
CA LEU A 393 -3.02 16.63 19.80
C LEU A 393 -3.30 17.95 19.11
N SER A 394 -4.42 18.60 19.44
CA SER A 394 -4.70 19.98 19.10
C SER A 394 -5.46 20.64 20.26
N ASP A 395 -5.02 21.80 20.72
CA ASP A 395 -5.67 22.59 21.78
C ASP A 395 -6.01 21.79 23.06
N ASN A 396 -5.03 21.00 23.57
CA ASN A 396 -5.19 20.08 24.70
C ASN A 396 -6.27 18.97 24.50
N GLN A 397 -6.66 18.73 23.26
CA GLN A 397 -7.59 17.65 22.90
C GLN A 397 -6.82 16.58 22.13
N ILE A 398 -6.94 15.32 22.55
CA ILE A 398 -6.44 14.17 21.78
C ILE A 398 -7.55 13.71 20.83
N TYR A 399 -7.17 13.49 19.56
CA TYR A 399 -8.05 12.92 18.54
C TYR A 399 -7.49 11.58 18.08
N VAL A 400 -8.32 10.53 18.12
CA VAL A 400 -8.02 9.16 17.67
C VAL A 400 -8.84 8.89 16.42
N VAL A 401 -8.16 8.57 15.30
CA VAL A 401 -8.82 8.50 13.98
C VAL A 401 -8.56 7.14 13.32
N GLY A 402 -9.63 6.53 12.80
CA GLY A 402 -9.57 5.28 12.06
C GLY A 402 -9.29 4.07 12.92
N GLY A 403 -8.75 3.02 12.29
CA GLY A 403 -8.41 1.77 12.96
C GLY A 403 -9.54 0.74 12.96
N TRP A 404 -9.33 -0.31 13.73
CA TRP A 404 -10.25 -1.43 13.87
C TRP A 404 -10.15 -2.08 15.25
N THR A 405 -11.14 -2.92 15.57
CA THR A 405 -11.16 -3.78 16.76
C THR A 405 -10.93 -5.22 16.32
N MET A 406 -9.95 -5.89 16.91
CA MET A 406 -9.72 -7.33 16.79
C MET A 406 -9.98 -7.98 18.14
N ALA A 407 -10.60 -9.18 18.15
CA ALA A 407 -10.98 -9.89 19.37
C ALA A 407 -10.81 -11.42 19.17
N GLY A 408 -9.57 -11.88 18.99
CA GLY A 408 -9.20 -13.27 18.76
C GLY A 408 -9.81 -13.81 17.45
N GLU A 409 -10.55 -14.90 17.54
CA GLU A 409 -11.23 -15.55 16.40
C GLU A 409 -12.49 -14.81 15.92
N ASN A 410 -12.95 -13.78 16.67
CA ASN A 410 -14.12 -13.03 16.28
C ASN A 410 -13.82 -12.13 15.07
N GLU A 411 -14.88 -11.80 14.33
CA GLU A 411 -14.79 -10.91 13.18
C GLU A 411 -14.28 -9.51 13.60
N SER A 412 -13.31 -8.97 12.86
CA SER A 412 -12.79 -7.63 13.10
C SER A 412 -13.80 -6.57 12.70
N ARG A 413 -13.90 -5.50 13.49
CA ARG A 413 -14.80 -4.37 13.25
C ARG A 413 -14.01 -3.10 12.96
N TRP A 414 -14.27 -2.47 11.84
CA TRP A 414 -13.65 -1.21 11.45
C TRP A 414 -14.31 -0.03 12.18
N ALA A 415 -13.50 0.91 12.63
CA ALA A 415 -13.99 2.11 13.28
C ALA A 415 -14.84 2.96 12.32
N THR A 416 -15.94 3.49 12.83
CA THR A 416 -16.86 4.38 12.12
C THR A 416 -16.88 5.78 12.72
N ASP A 417 -16.00 6.03 13.67
CA ASP A 417 -15.92 7.27 14.44
C ASP A 417 -14.47 7.70 14.68
N MET A 418 -14.31 8.99 14.86
CA MET A 418 -13.16 9.62 15.51
C MET A 418 -13.49 9.79 16.99
N LEU A 419 -12.53 9.54 17.87
CA LEU A 419 -12.68 9.78 19.30
C LEU A 419 -11.94 11.06 19.70
N LYS A 420 -12.51 11.82 20.61
CA LYS A 420 -11.93 13.03 21.17
C LYS A 420 -11.86 12.94 22.69
N PHE A 421 -10.70 13.28 23.28
CA PHE A 421 -10.48 13.33 24.72
C PHE A 421 -9.92 14.68 25.14
N ASP A 422 -10.45 15.25 26.23
CA ASP A 422 -10.03 16.56 26.75
C ASP A 422 -9.05 16.40 27.91
N LEU A 423 -7.78 16.73 27.67
CA LEU A 423 -6.75 16.69 28.71
C LEU A 423 -6.93 17.73 29.83
N ASN A 424 -7.74 18.77 29.61
CA ASN A 424 -8.10 19.71 30.67
C ASN A 424 -9.13 19.12 31.65
N HIS A 425 -9.84 18.07 31.24
CA HIS A 425 -10.87 17.37 32.00
C HIS A 425 -10.65 15.86 31.94
N PRO A 426 -9.51 15.35 32.48
CA PRO A 426 -9.12 13.94 32.35
C PRO A 426 -10.05 12.96 33.08
N GLU A 427 -10.98 13.47 33.89
CA GLU A 427 -12.04 12.69 34.56
C GLU A 427 -13.22 12.36 33.64
N LYS A 428 -13.30 12.98 32.45
CA LYS A 428 -14.40 12.77 31.50
C LYS A 428 -14.10 11.63 30.54
N GLU A 429 -15.16 11.03 30.04
CA GLU A 429 -15.12 9.99 29.01
C GLU A 429 -14.80 10.55 27.61
N TRP A 430 -14.38 9.67 26.71
CA TRP A 430 -14.17 9.96 25.30
C TRP A 430 -15.46 10.37 24.59
N VAL A 431 -15.39 11.38 23.74
CA VAL A 431 -16.50 11.84 22.89
C VAL A 431 -16.35 11.22 21.49
N ARG A 432 -17.42 10.59 20.99
CA ARG A 432 -17.49 10.03 19.63
C ARG A 432 -17.93 11.09 18.63
N ILE A 433 -17.24 11.14 17.49
CA ILE A 433 -17.57 12.00 16.34
C ILE A 433 -17.62 11.09 15.11
N GLU A 434 -18.74 11.06 14.40
CA GLU A 434 -18.91 10.21 13.22
C GLU A 434 -17.87 10.54 12.14
N SER A 435 -17.29 9.50 11.53
CA SER A 435 -16.34 9.60 10.43
C SER A 435 -16.99 9.15 9.11
N PRO A 436 -16.79 9.89 8.00
CA PRO A 436 -17.37 9.50 6.70
C PRO A 436 -16.61 8.36 6.01
N PHE A 437 -15.54 7.83 6.63
CA PHE A 437 -14.69 6.80 6.09
C PHE A 437 -14.43 5.67 7.10
N LYS A 438 -13.97 4.52 6.61
CA LYS A 438 -13.54 3.36 7.40
C LYS A 438 -12.16 2.95 6.94
N THR A 439 -11.14 3.51 7.59
CA THR A 439 -9.74 3.37 7.17
C THR A 439 -8.86 3.06 8.39
N ARG A 440 -7.82 2.25 8.20
CA ARG A 440 -6.78 1.95 9.18
C ARG A 440 -5.39 2.14 8.59
N ALA A 441 -4.34 2.16 9.43
CA ALA A 441 -2.95 2.39 9.00
C ALA A 441 -2.79 3.71 8.21
N LEU A 442 -3.52 4.72 8.63
CA LEU A 442 -3.51 6.10 8.15
C LEU A 442 -2.58 6.96 9.01
N SER A 443 -2.41 8.22 8.63
CA SER A 443 -1.77 9.24 9.46
C SER A 443 -2.69 10.43 9.68
N VAL A 444 -2.68 11.03 10.88
CA VAL A 444 -3.47 12.23 11.20
C VAL A 444 -2.61 13.29 11.89
N ARG A 445 -2.67 14.54 11.42
CA ARG A 445 -1.98 15.67 12.07
C ARG A 445 -2.83 16.93 12.07
N PRO A 446 -2.68 17.78 13.09
CA PRO A 446 -3.28 19.11 13.09
C PRO A 446 -2.55 20.02 12.10
N HIS A 447 -3.30 20.80 11.34
CA HIS A 447 -2.79 21.79 10.42
C HIS A 447 -3.79 22.93 10.23
N GLN A 448 -3.40 24.17 10.55
CA GLN A 448 -4.19 25.39 10.34
C GLN A 448 -5.65 25.30 10.86
N GLY A 449 -5.83 24.84 12.11
CA GLY A 449 -7.15 24.68 12.73
C GLY A 449 -8.01 23.54 12.19
N LYS A 450 -7.39 22.60 11.47
CA LYS A 450 -8.00 21.40 10.90
C LYS A 450 -7.23 20.16 11.35
N LEU A 451 -7.86 18.99 11.29
CA LEU A 451 -7.17 17.71 11.32
C LEU A 451 -7.09 17.18 9.87
N VAL A 452 -5.90 16.89 9.42
CA VAL A 452 -5.65 16.30 8.09
C VAL A 452 -5.37 14.83 8.27
N VAL A 453 -6.26 13.98 7.73
CA VAL A 453 -6.22 12.52 7.79
C VAL A 453 -5.78 12.01 6.42
N ILE A 454 -4.70 11.24 6.37
CA ILE A 454 -3.99 10.92 5.14
C ILE A 454 -3.90 9.42 4.96
N GLY A 455 -4.32 8.91 3.81
CA GLY A 455 -4.06 7.57 3.31
C GLY A 455 -4.59 6.44 4.17
N GLY A 456 -3.85 5.35 4.20
CA GLY A 456 -4.18 4.11 4.90
C GLY A 456 -4.72 3.02 3.98
N ILE A 457 -5.49 2.09 4.56
CA ILE A 457 -6.21 1.06 3.83
C ILE A 457 -7.69 1.12 4.17
N GLU A 458 -8.55 1.15 3.18
CA GLU A 458 -10.00 1.18 3.33
C GLU A 458 -10.59 -0.22 3.44
N GLN A 459 -11.73 -0.33 4.13
CA GLN A 459 -12.40 -1.63 4.33
C GLN A 459 -12.77 -2.34 3.02
N LYS A 460 -13.11 -1.57 1.97
CA LYS A 460 -13.56 -2.10 0.67
C LYS A 460 -12.66 -1.72 -0.50
N GLY A 461 -11.76 -0.75 -0.33
CA GLY A 461 -10.99 -0.14 -1.42
C GLY A 461 -9.52 -0.57 -1.48
N GLY A 462 -8.97 -1.20 -0.42
CA GLY A 462 -7.54 -1.46 -0.34
C GLY A 462 -6.71 -0.22 0.05
N PRO A 463 -5.41 -0.16 -0.27
CA PRO A 463 -4.57 1.02 -0.06
C PRO A 463 -5.14 2.27 -0.71
N THR A 464 -5.10 3.41 0.00
CA THR A 464 -5.67 4.67 -0.49
C THR A 464 -4.72 5.84 -0.30
N ASN A 465 -4.79 6.83 -1.18
CA ASN A 465 -4.12 8.12 -1.09
C ASN A 465 -5.10 9.25 -0.72
N SER A 466 -6.33 8.90 -0.40
CA SER A 466 -7.39 9.85 -0.02
C SER A 466 -7.01 10.68 1.19
N VAL A 467 -7.44 11.93 1.20
CA VAL A 467 -7.25 12.87 2.30
C VAL A 467 -8.59 13.36 2.78
N HIS A 468 -8.84 13.19 4.08
CA HIS A 468 -10.03 13.73 4.74
C HIS A 468 -9.61 14.86 5.68
N ILE A 469 -10.36 15.94 5.68
CA ILE A 469 -10.08 17.13 6.47
C ILE A 469 -11.23 17.39 7.41
N PHE A 470 -10.96 17.44 8.72
CA PHE A 470 -11.92 17.84 9.74
C PHE A 470 -11.65 19.27 10.21
N ASP A 471 -12.58 20.18 9.96
CA ASP A 471 -12.52 21.56 10.44
C ASP A 471 -12.89 21.59 11.94
N LEU A 472 -11.91 21.87 12.80
CA LEU A 472 -12.09 21.85 14.26
C LEU A 472 -13.11 22.88 14.76
N LYS A 473 -13.23 24.02 14.07
CA LYS A 473 -14.16 25.09 14.43
C LYS A 473 -15.59 24.79 13.99
N LYS A 474 -15.75 24.21 12.79
CA LYS A 474 -17.08 23.90 12.22
C LYS A 474 -17.57 22.53 12.62
N SER A 475 -16.69 21.65 13.12
CA SER A 475 -16.95 20.23 13.37
C SER A 475 -17.51 19.51 12.14
N GLN A 476 -16.90 19.73 10.97
CA GLN A 476 -17.34 19.19 9.70
C GLN A 476 -16.19 18.55 8.92
N TRP A 477 -16.49 17.43 8.27
CA TRP A 477 -15.60 16.74 7.36
C TRP A 477 -15.73 17.28 5.93
N SER A 478 -14.61 17.27 5.21
CA SER A 478 -14.51 17.51 3.76
C SER A 478 -13.40 16.65 3.17
N LEU A 479 -13.40 16.48 1.86
CA LEU A 479 -12.28 15.87 1.15
C LEU A 479 -11.18 16.92 0.95
N GLY A 480 -9.93 16.47 1.04
CA GLY A 480 -8.73 17.20 0.65
C GLY A 480 -8.17 16.68 -0.69
N PRO A 481 -7.08 17.27 -1.18
CA PRO A 481 -6.38 16.78 -2.35
C PRO A 481 -5.71 15.44 -2.02
N GLU A 482 -5.81 14.47 -2.90
CA GLU A 482 -5.16 13.17 -2.74
C GLU A 482 -3.63 13.31 -2.80
N VAL A 483 -2.90 12.47 -2.03
CA VAL A 483 -1.44 12.46 -2.10
C VAL A 483 -1.01 11.87 -3.44
N PRO A 484 -0.19 12.56 -4.26
CA PRO A 484 0.17 12.11 -5.61
C PRO A 484 1.25 11.01 -5.56
N THR A 485 0.84 9.83 -5.11
CA THR A 485 1.69 8.63 -5.06
C THR A 485 1.58 7.85 -6.37
N SER A 486 2.66 7.21 -6.79
CA SER A 486 2.72 6.42 -8.03
C SER A 486 2.85 4.90 -7.79
N ASP A 487 2.94 4.47 -6.54
CA ASP A 487 3.10 3.05 -6.18
C ASP A 487 1.77 2.39 -5.76
N GLY A 488 1.71 1.05 -5.84
CA GLY A 488 0.51 0.27 -5.52
C GLY A 488 0.10 0.30 -4.04
N LEU A 489 1.00 0.68 -3.13
CA LEU A 489 0.69 0.86 -1.71
C LEU A 489 0.14 2.25 -1.38
N LYS A 490 0.23 3.19 -2.33
CA LYS A 490 -0.29 4.55 -2.17
C LYS A 490 0.20 5.19 -0.86
N ALA A 491 -0.69 5.69 -0.02
CA ALA A 491 -0.36 6.22 1.31
C ALA A 491 -0.71 5.22 2.44
N PHE A 492 -0.67 3.90 2.18
CA PHE A 492 -0.81 2.88 3.22
C PHE A 492 0.39 2.86 4.16
N GLY A 493 0.14 2.95 5.47
CA GLY A 493 1.22 2.98 6.47
C GLY A 493 2.13 4.21 6.35
N CYS A 494 1.66 5.28 5.72
CA CYS A 494 2.35 6.56 5.63
C CYS A 494 2.55 7.18 7.01
N SER A 495 3.46 8.15 7.09
CA SER A 495 3.63 8.99 8.28
C SER A 495 3.69 10.45 7.87
N SER A 496 3.13 11.32 8.70
CA SER A 496 3.12 12.76 8.46
C SER A 496 3.65 13.54 9.66
N VAL A 497 4.16 14.74 9.43
CA VAL A 497 4.73 15.59 10.46
C VAL A 497 4.49 17.07 10.18
N PRO A 498 4.02 17.84 11.16
CA PRO A 498 4.07 19.30 11.08
C PRO A 498 5.48 19.79 11.39
N VAL A 499 6.02 20.70 10.56
CA VAL A 499 7.31 21.35 10.78
C VAL A 499 7.13 22.86 10.50
N GLY A 500 7.16 23.68 11.55
CA GLY A 500 6.73 25.07 11.45
C GLY A 500 5.28 25.18 10.99
N ASP A 501 5.04 25.93 9.94
CA ASP A 501 3.70 26.13 9.33
C ASP A 501 3.36 25.09 8.25
N ASP A 502 4.27 24.16 7.95
CA ASP A 502 4.11 23.18 6.87
C ASP A 502 3.70 21.80 7.40
N LEU A 503 2.92 21.07 6.63
CA LEU A 503 2.59 19.66 6.88
C LEU A 503 3.24 18.81 5.79
N LEU A 504 4.06 17.85 6.21
CA LEU A 504 4.75 16.91 5.33
C LEU A 504 4.18 15.49 5.53
N VAL A 505 4.17 14.70 4.45
CA VAL A 505 3.86 13.27 4.49
C VAL A 505 4.90 12.49 3.71
N SER A 506 5.33 11.34 4.23
CA SER A 506 6.19 10.37 3.55
C SER A 506 5.39 9.10 3.24
N THR A 507 5.54 8.57 2.03
CA THR A 507 4.84 7.39 1.53
C THR A 507 5.81 6.26 1.18
N TYR A 508 5.29 5.07 0.93
CA TYR A 508 6.10 3.89 0.60
C TYR A 508 6.98 4.09 -0.64
N GLY A 509 6.48 4.74 -1.69
CA GLY A 509 7.29 5.06 -2.87
C GLY A 509 8.44 6.06 -2.63
N GLY A 510 8.72 6.41 -1.38
CA GLY A 510 9.83 7.29 -0.98
C GLY A 510 9.58 8.77 -1.21
N GLY A 511 8.44 9.15 -1.80
CA GLY A 511 8.06 10.55 -1.94
C GLY A 511 7.80 11.21 -0.59
N ILE A 512 8.39 12.40 -0.35
CA ILE A 512 7.98 13.31 0.72
C ILE A 512 7.24 14.47 0.07
N PHE A 513 6.00 14.66 0.48
CA PHE A 513 5.10 15.68 -0.07
C PHE A 513 4.75 16.71 0.99
N ARG A 514 4.64 17.97 0.58
CA ARG A 514 4.21 19.11 1.40
C ARG A 514 2.78 19.48 1.01
N LEU A 515 1.89 19.62 1.98
CA LEU A 515 0.56 20.16 1.75
C LEU A 515 0.65 21.68 1.50
N VAL A 516 0.12 22.14 0.37
CA VAL A 516 0.09 23.57 0.05
C VAL A 516 -0.78 24.32 1.05
N LYS A 517 -0.41 25.58 1.39
CA LYS A 517 -0.98 26.34 2.51
C LYS A 517 -2.51 26.43 2.59
N ASP A 518 -3.18 26.44 1.46
CA ASP A 518 -4.66 26.45 1.40
C ASP A 518 -5.29 25.05 1.46
N CYS A 519 -4.49 24.00 1.62
CA CYS A 519 -4.88 22.60 1.55
C CYS A 519 -5.50 22.20 0.20
N SER A 520 -5.09 22.84 -0.89
CA SER A 520 -5.65 22.60 -2.24
C SER A 520 -4.87 21.58 -3.05
N ASP A 521 -3.60 21.33 -2.72
CA ASP A 521 -2.72 20.46 -3.51
C ASP A 521 -1.52 19.97 -2.69
N TRP A 522 -0.76 19.00 -3.22
CA TRP A 522 0.49 18.50 -2.67
C TRP A 522 1.67 18.84 -3.59
N GLU A 523 2.76 19.22 -3.01
CA GLU A 523 4.03 19.48 -3.69
C GLU A 523 5.03 18.40 -3.27
N LYS A 524 5.62 17.66 -4.22
CA LYS A 524 6.72 16.74 -3.92
C LYS A 524 7.98 17.54 -3.62
N VAL A 525 8.49 17.43 -2.40
CA VAL A 525 9.62 18.24 -1.90
C VAL A 525 10.90 17.43 -1.70
N TYR A 526 10.81 16.09 -1.65
CA TYR A 526 11.98 15.22 -1.54
C TYR A 526 11.65 13.81 -2.07
N GLN A 527 12.70 13.07 -2.45
CA GLN A 527 12.63 11.66 -2.78
C GLN A 527 13.65 10.91 -1.94
N LEU A 528 13.20 9.98 -1.10
CA LEU A 528 14.05 9.02 -0.39
C LEU A 528 14.62 8.01 -1.40
N ASP A 529 15.86 7.59 -1.20
CA ASP A 529 16.47 6.50 -1.97
C ASP A 529 15.73 5.18 -1.73
N GLU A 530 15.20 5.01 -0.50
CA GLU A 530 14.41 3.85 -0.11
C GLU A 530 13.19 4.31 0.70
N GLY A 531 12.00 4.05 0.15
CA GLY A 531 10.75 4.32 0.82
C GLY A 531 10.42 3.28 1.89
N ARG A 532 9.52 3.62 2.80
CA ARG A 532 9.14 2.73 3.91
C ARG A 532 7.71 2.95 4.37
N PHE A 533 7.07 1.95 4.91
CA PHE A 533 5.76 2.04 5.55
C PHE A 533 5.86 1.67 7.04
N PHE A 534 4.86 2.09 7.84
CA PHE A 534 4.83 1.92 9.30
C PHE A 534 6.04 2.50 10.04
N HIS A 535 6.64 3.53 9.48
CA HIS A 535 7.65 4.38 10.09
C HIS A 535 7.00 5.56 10.83
N GLN A 536 7.80 6.34 11.55
CA GLN A 536 7.34 7.59 12.17
C GLN A 536 8.16 8.78 11.67
N MET A 537 7.45 9.86 11.32
CA MET A 537 8.02 11.19 11.09
C MET A 537 7.80 12.05 12.33
N LEU A 538 8.85 12.69 12.83
CA LEU A 538 8.82 13.47 14.07
C LEU A 538 9.49 14.83 13.85
N SER A 539 8.86 15.91 14.30
CA SER A 539 9.52 17.23 14.37
C SER A 539 10.60 17.18 15.46
N VAL A 540 11.85 17.45 15.09
CA VAL A 540 13.02 17.43 15.98
C VAL A 540 13.72 18.79 16.08
N GLY A 541 13.00 19.85 15.79
CA GLY A 541 13.43 21.24 15.80
C GLY A 541 12.48 22.11 14.98
N GLU A 542 12.70 23.42 14.97
CA GLU A 542 11.81 24.37 14.28
C GLU A 542 11.77 24.14 12.75
N SER A 543 12.89 23.70 12.16
CA SER A 543 13.03 23.43 10.72
C SER A 543 13.53 22.03 10.41
N ARG A 544 13.41 21.08 11.36
CA ARG A 544 13.94 19.71 11.19
C ARG A 544 12.91 18.66 11.54
N PHE A 545 12.96 17.55 10.80
CA PHE A 545 12.22 16.34 11.14
C PHE A 545 13.11 15.10 11.01
N ALA A 546 12.74 14.04 11.72
CA ALA A 546 13.38 12.74 11.66
C ALA A 546 12.43 11.69 11.12
N LEU A 547 12.93 10.75 10.33
CA LEU A 547 12.31 9.49 9.98
C LEU A 547 12.92 8.37 10.83
N ILE A 548 12.08 7.53 11.43
CA ILE A 548 12.52 6.44 12.32
C ILE A 548 11.79 5.15 11.97
N GLY A 549 12.54 4.05 11.88
CA GLY A 549 12.01 2.71 11.73
C GLY A 549 11.19 2.50 10.46
N GLY A 550 10.19 1.62 10.54
CA GLY A 550 9.41 1.20 9.40
C GLY A 550 10.02 0.00 8.68
N SER A 551 9.47 -0.34 7.53
CA SER A 551 9.93 -1.48 6.73
C SER A 551 9.84 -1.18 5.25
N HIS A 552 10.78 -1.71 4.49
CA HIS A 552 10.70 -1.86 3.04
C HIS A 552 10.33 -3.30 2.71
N MET A 553 9.60 -3.55 1.62
CA MET A 553 9.13 -4.89 1.28
C MET A 553 10.29 -5.85 0.99
N GLU A 554 11.32 -5.37 0.30
CA GLU A 554 12.48 -6.17 -0.12
C GLU A 554 13.56 -6.22 0.96
N HIS A 555 13.87 -5.06 1.58
CA HIS A 555 15.01 -4.92 2.52
C HIS A 555 14.61 -5.09 3.98
N GLY A 556 13.32 -5.27 4.28
CA GLY A 556 12.82 -5.49 5.62
C GLY A 556 12.83 -4.24 6.50
N SER A 557 12.99 -4.45 7.82
CA SER A 557 12.88 -3.37 8.81
C SER A 557 14.07 -2.42 8.77
N GLN A 558 13.79 -1.12 8.73
CA GLN A 558 14.77 -0.04 8.75
C GLN A 558 15.11 0.36 10.19
N MET A 559 16.40 0.61 10.46
CA MET A 559 16.88 1.01 11.79
C MET A 559 17.44 2.44 11.80
N GLU A 560 17.76 2.99 10.65
CA GLU A 560 18.31 4.33 10.51
C GLU A 560 17.39 5.40 11.12
N VAL A 561 17.99 6.35 11.83
CA VAL A 561 17.37 7.62 12.24
C VAL A 561 17.80 8.69 11.24
N ALA A 562 17.07 8.83 10.15
CA ALA A 562 17.35 9.82 9.11
C ALA A 562 16.81 11.20 9.53
N VAL A 563 17.65 12.24 9.42
CA VAL A 563 17.28 13.61 9.79
C VAL A 563 17.26 14.50 8.54
N PHE A 564 16.23 15.33 8.45
CA PHE A 564 16.02 16.26 7.35
C PHE A 564 15.87 17.69 7.84
N GLU A 565 16.36 18.63 7.06
CA GLU A 565 16.25 20.07 7.31
C GLU A 565 15.45 20.75 6.19
N ILE A 566 14.50 21.59 6.60
CA ILE A 566 13.70 22.44 5.72
C ILE A 566 14.39 23.78 5.55
N GLY A 567 14.52 24.23 4.31
CA GLY A 567 15.02 25.55 3.94
C GLY A 567 13.97 26.38 3.19
N HIS A 568 14.07 27.70 3.35
CA HIS A 568 13.34 28.67 2.55
C HIS A 568 14.37 29.61 1.91
N SER A 569 14.68 29.42 0.63
CA SER A 569 15.62 30.27 -0.09
C SER A 569 14.91 31.41 -0.81
N ASP A 570 15.41 32.66 -0.66
CA ASP A 570 15.00 33.75 -1.53
C ASP A 570 15.61 33.52 -2.91
N THR A 571 14.78 33.27 -3.93
CA THR A 571 15.26 33.25 -5.33
C THR A 571 15.65 34.68 -5.73
N GLU A 572 16.94 34.99 -5.77
CA GLU A 572 17.42 36.10 -6.58
C GLU A 572 17.26 35.69 -8.05
N SER A 573 16.37 36.39 -8.76
CA SER A 573 16.29 36.27 -10.21
C SER A 573 17.62 36.78 -10.79
N ALA A 574 18.48 35.86 -11.24
CA ALA A 574 19.57 36.19 -12.13
C ALA A 574 18.95 36.63 -13.46
N ALA A 575 18.67 37.94 -13.57
CA ALA A 575 18.50 38.60 -14.83
C ALA A 575 19.88 38.84 -15.41
N GLN A 576 20.29 38.03 -16.37
CA GLN A 576 21.29 38.41 -17.39
C GLN A 576 20.79 37.93 -18.76
#